data_c85ab4c4b785932fa05eb41df40c8c76
#
_entry.id   c85ab4c4b785932fa05eb41df40c8c76
#
_cell.length_a   1.000
_cell.length_b   1.000
_cell.length_c   1.000
_cell.angle_alpha   90.00
_cell.angle_beta   90.00
_cell.angle_gamma   90.00
#
_symmetry.space_group_name_H-M   'P 1'
#
loop_
_entity.id
_entity.type
_entity.pdbx_description
1 polymer ?
#
loop_
_entity_poly.entity_id
_entity_poly.type
_entity_poly.pdbx_seq_one_letter_code
_entity_poly.pdbx_strand_id
1 'polypeptide(L)'
;MKVVVLLSGGLDSTVAAHKARADGHDITAFTLRWGQPMWDLERASARRTIDALGCAWRVADLDLAPKSMNIGAGAVGPRVVAGRNLAFLAMAGALASSIGAEEVWIGSNADDARDYPDCRPEFIASANDLLSLACGVRVHAPLLLLRKTEVVALGRSLNVPLEKTWSCYQSNFSTPCGTCNACVLRTSAGA
;
A
#
# COMPACT_ATOMS: atom_id res chain seq x y z
N MET A 1 11.53 -14.57 8.67
CA MET A 1 11.90 -13.35 9.42
C MET A 1 10.64 -12.57 9.80
N LYS A 2 10.77 -11.60 10.70
CA LYS A 2 9.67 -10.72 11.08
C LYS A 2 9.67 -9.49 10.16
N VAL A 3 8.51 -9.11 9.61
CA VAL A 3 8.39 -7.99 8.68
C VAL A 3 7.21 -7.08 9.04
N VAL A 4 7.33 -5.78 8.76
CA VAL A 4 6.20 -4.84 8.79
C VAL A 4 5.72 -4.61 7.36
N VAL A 5 4.44 -4.84 7.09
CA VAL A 5 3.85 -4.60 5.77
C VAL A 5 2.96 -3.36 5.83
N LEU A 6 3.27 -2.35 5.02
CA LEU A 6 2.39 -1.19 4.80
C LEU A 6 1.13 -1.66 4.07
N LEU A 7 0.01 -1.75 4.80
CA LEU A 7 -1.25 -2.30 4.31
C LEU A 7 -2.34 -1.22 4.27
N SER A 8 -2.64 -0.71 3.08
CA SER A 8 -3.74 0.26 2.87
C SER A 8 -5.11 -0.40 2.64
N GLY A 9 -5.14 -1.70 2.36
CA GLY A 9 -6.35 -2.40 1.89
C GLY A 9 -6.58 -2.27 0.38
N GLY A 10 -5.71 -1.57 -0.35
CA GLY A 10 -5.66 -1.54 -1.80
C GLY A 10 -5.12 -2.86 -2.37
N LEU A 11 -5.34 -3.07 -3.68
CA LEU A 11 -4.94 -4.29 -4.38
C LEU A 11 -3.46 -4.62 -4.16
N ASP A 12 -2.56 -3.67 -4.43
CA ASP A 12 -1.12 -3.90 -4.41
C ASP A 12 -0.61 -4.23 -3.00
N SER A 13 -1.01 -3.45 -1.99
CA SER A 13 -0.61 -3.69 -0.61
C SER A 13 -1.13 -5.03 -0.07
N THR A 14 -2.32 -5.46 -0.53
CA THR A 14 -2.89 -6.76 -0.19
C THR A 14 -2.10 -7.89 -0.84
N VAL A 15 -1.74 -7.76 -2.14
CA VAL A 15 -0.90 -8.76 -2.83
C VAL A 15 0.48 -8.84 -2.19
N ALA A 16 1.10 -7.69 -1.83
CA ALA A 16 2.38 -7.67 -1.13
C ALA A 16 2.31 -8.39 0.23
N ALA A 17 1.23 -8.20 1.00
CA ALA A 17 1.03 -8.88 2.27
C ALA A 17 0.88 -10.41 2.11
N HIS A 18 0.10 -10.84 1.12
CA HIS A 18 -0.03 -12.28 0.81
C HIS A 18 1.29 -12.88 0.31
N LYS A 19 2.07 -12.12 -0.49
CA LYS A 19 3.41 -12.54 -0.92
C LYS A 19 4.35 -12.72 0.26
N ALA A 20 4.37 -11.78 1.22
CA ALA A 20 5.16 -11.90 2.43
C ALA A 20 4.77 -13.16 3.24
N ARG A 21 3.47 -13.48 3.32
CA ARG A 21 3.02 -14.72 3.97
C ARG A 21 3.47 -15.96 3.22
N ALA A 22 3.36 -15.98 1.90
CA ALA A 22 3.79 -17.11 1.06
C ALA A 22 5.30 -17.35 1.15
N ASP A 23 6.09 -16.28 1.34
CA ASP A 23 7.54 -16.36 1.57
C ASP A 23 7.91 -16.81 3.01
N GLY A 24 6.91 -17.10 3.85
CA GLY A 24 7.13 -17.62 5.21
C GLY A 24 7.46 -16.56 6.25
N HIS A 25 7.13 -15.29 6.00
CA HIS A 25 7.38 -14.21 6.97
C HIS A 25 6.32 -14.13 8.07
N ASP A 26 6.75 -13.71 9.26
CA ASP A 26 5.90 -13.29 10.37
C ASP A 26 5.53 -11.81 10.18
N ILE A 27 4.24 -11.55 9.92
CA ILE A 27 3.77 -10.25 9.46
C ILE A 27 3.15 -9.43 10.60
N THR A 28 3.59 -8.19 10.73
CA THR A 28 2.82 -7.12 11.37
C THR A 28 2.32 -6.16 10.30
N ALA A 29 1.02 -6.14 10.04
CA ALA A 29 0.40 -5.17 9.14
C ALA A 29 0.38 -3.78 9.79
N PHE A 30 0.77 -2.76 9.03
CA PHE A 30 0.75 -1.37 9.48
C PHE A 30 -0.09 -0.52 8.53
N THR A 31 -1.17 0.07 9.05
CA THR A 31 -2.12 0.89 8.31
C THR A 31 -2.06 2.32 8.82
N LEU A 32 -1.96 3.28 7.92
CA LEU A 32 -1.88 4.71 8.24
C LEU A 32 -3.17 5.42 7.84
N ARG A 33 -3.79 6.11 8.80
CA ARG A 33 -4.83 7.09 8.56
C ARG A 33 -4.14 8.44 8.38
N TRP A 34 -4.20 9.00 7.14
CA TRP A 34 -3.48 10.22 6.77
C TRP A 34 -4.41 11.34 6.29
N GLY A 35 -5.72 11.22 6.58
CA GLY A 35 -6.74 12.14 6.11
C GLY A 35 -7.38 11.75 4.76
N GLN A 36 -7.16 10.52 4.30
CA GLN A 36 -7.78 10.01 3.07
C GLN A 36 -9.30 9.91 3.21
N PRO A 37 -10.07 10.34 2.20
CA PRO A 37 -11.52 10.31 2.24
C PRO A 37 -12.12 8.91 2.34
N MET A 38 -11.43 7.90 1.78
CA MET A 38 -11.90 6.52 1.72
C MET A 38 -11.43 5.67 2.91
N TRP A 39 -11.05 6.31 4.03
CA TRP A 39 -10.49 5.62 5.19
C TRP A 39 -11.30 4.42 5.65
N ASP A 40 -12.62 4.56 5.79
CA ASP A 40 -13.45 3.47 6.33
C ASP A 40 -13.49 2.26 5.38
N LEU A 41 -13.51 2.49 4.06
CA LEU A 41 -13.50 1.43 3.06
C LEU A 41 -12.13 0.77 2.94
N GLU A 42 -11.06 1.56 2.95
CA GLU A 42 -9.68 1.07 2.97
C GLU A 42 -9.41 0.24 4.24
N ARG A 43 -9.80 0.76 5.40
CA ARG A 43 -9.66 0.07 6.68
C ARG A 43 -10.45 -1.25 6.71
N ALA A 44 -11.70 -1.25 6.21
CA ALA A 44 -12.50 -2.46 6.12
C ALA A 44 -11.87 -3.52 5.20
N SER A 45 -11.26 -3.07 4.09
CA SER A 45 -10.51 -3.95 3.20
C SER A 45 -9.23 -4.50 3.86
N ALA A 46 -8.44 -3.63 4.49
CA ALA A 46 -7.25 -4.04 5.25
C ALA A 46 -7.61 -5.06 6.34
N ARG A 47 -8.70 -4.85 7.07
CA ARG A 47 -9.17 -5.78 8.10
C ARG A 47 -9.43 -7.18 7.54
N ARG A 48 -10.09 -7.29 6.39
CA ARG A 48 -10.33 -8.60 5.74
C ARG A 48 -9.01 -9.32 5.40
N THR A 49 -8.01 -8.58 4.92
CA THR A 49 -6.68 -9.12 4.64
C THR A 49 -6.00 -9.64 5.92
N ILE A 50 -6.08 -8.87 7.01
CA ILE A 50 -5.50 -9.24 8.31
C ILE A 50 -6.15 -10.49 8.87
N ASP A 51 -7.48 -10.58 8.82
CA ASP A 51 -8.24 -11.73 9.29
C ASP A 51 -7.89 -12.99 8.46
N ALA A 52 -7.73 -12.85 7.14
CA ALA A 52 -7.33 -13.96 6.26
C ALA A 52 -5.89 -14.43 6.51
N LEU A 53 -4.98 -13.51 6.81
CA LEU A 53 -3.58 -13.83 7.07
C LEU A 53 -3.30 -14.21 8.53
N GLY A 54 -4.21 -13.94 9.46
CA GLY A 54 -4.01 -14.18 10.90
C GLY A 54 -2.78 -13.41 11.44
N CYS A 55 -2.58 -12.15 11.02
CA CYS A 55 -1.40 -11.38 11.38
C CYS A 55 -1.71 -10.25 12.37
N ALA A 56 -0.67 -9.78 13.07
CA ALA A 56 -0.79 -8.62 13.95
C ALA A 56 -1.12 -7.36 13.14
N TRP A 57 -1.87 -6.43 13.76
CA TRP A 57 -2.24 -5.16 13.14
C TRP A 57 -1.89 -3.98 14.03
N ARG A 58 -1.30 -2.96 13.42
CA ARG A 58 -1.06 -1.64 14.01
C ARG A 58 -1.66 -0.57 13.12
N VAL A 59 -2.25 0.44 13.73
CA VAL A 59 -2.80 1.61 13.06
C VAL A 59 -2.20 2.85 13.69
N ALA A 60 -1.83 3.83 12.88
CA ALA A 60 -1.40 5.14 13.35
C ALA A 60 -2.08 6.25 12.54
N ASP A 61 -2.23 7.40 13.18
CA ASP A 61 -2.78 8.61 12.56
C ASP A 61 -1.64 9.55 12.17
N LEU A 62 -1.77 10.16 10.98
CA LEU A 62 -0.84 11.11 10.42
C LEU A 62 -1.63 12.14 9.62
N ASP A 63 -1.57 13.41 9.98
CA ASP A 63 -2.28 14.46 9.24
C ASP A 63 -1.41 14.97 8.08
N LEU A 64 -1.60 14.38 6.91
CA LEU A 64 -0.92 14.76 5.65
C LEU A 64 -1.91 15.27 4.58
N ALA A 65 -3.21 15.18 4.82
CA ALA A 65 -4.17 15.61 3.82
C ALA A 65 -4.09 17.12 3.62
N PRO A 66 -3.82 17.61 2.41
CA PRO A 66 -3.91 19.04 2.14
C PRO A 66 -5.33 19.53 2.47
N LYS A 67 -5.46 20.64 3.18
CA LYS A 67 -6.78 21.25 3.51
C LYS A 67 -7.60 21.55 2.25
N SER A 68 -6.95 21.67 1.09
CA SER A 68 -7.55 21.86 -0.23
C SER A 68 -7.88 20.56 -0.98
N MET A 69 -7.74 19.39 -0.34
CA MET A 69 -8.10 18.12 -0.94
C MET A 69 -9.64 17.97 -1.03
N ASN A 70 -10.29 19.00 -1.57
CA ASN A 70 -11.67 18.91 -2.05
C ASN A 70 -11.69 17.96 -3.23
N ILE A 71 -11.92 16.71 -2.91
CA ILE A 71 -12.09 15.63 -3.86
C ILE A 71 -13.50 15.73 -4.44
N GLY A 72 -13.71 16.80 -5.24
CA GLY A 72 -14.94 16.96 -6.00
C GLY A 72 -15.14 15.77 -6.93
N ALA A 73 -16.37 15.28 -7.06
CA ALA A 73 -16.74 14.35 -8.09
C ALA A 73 -16.25 14.92 -9.45
N GLY A 74 -15.42 14.15 -10.17
CA GLY A 74 -14.92 14.54 -11.49
C GLY A 74 -13.44 14.95 -11.59
N ALA A 75 -12.68 14.97 -10.48
CA ALA A 75 -11.24 15.19 -10.57
C ALA A 75 -10.55 14.01 -11.29
N VAL A 76 -10.09 14.24 -12.50
CA VAL A 76 -9.31 13.28 -13.30
C VAL A 76 -7.82 13.54 -13.07
N GLY A 77 -7.04 12.51 -12.74
CA GLY A 77 -5.59 12.60 -12.60
C GLY A 77 -5.06 11.94 -11.31
N PRO A 78 -3.74 11.73 -11.24
CA PRO A 78 -3.10 11.16 -10.07
C PRO A 78 -3.21 12.10 -8.86
N ARG A 79 -3.51 11.54 -7.70
CA ARG A 79 -3.59 12.30 -6.44
C ARG A 79 -2.28 12.20 -5.71
N VAL A 80 -1.38 13.09 -6.06
CA VAL A 80 -0.05 13.12 -5.48
C VAL A 80 -0.09 13.92 -4.17
N VAL A 81 0.21 13.26 -3.06
CA VAL A 81 0.64 13.90 -1.81
C VAL A 81 2.14 13.70 -1.73
N ALA A 82 2.89 14.74 -2.07
CA ALA A 82 4.35 14.67 -2.15
C ALA A 82 4.96 14.20 -0.83
N GLY A 83 5.85 13.21 -0.91
CA GLY A 83 6.53 12.63 0.26
C GLY A 83 5.66 11.73 1.14
N ARG A 84 4.45 11.38 0.73
CA ARG A 84 3.56 10.51 1.53
C ARG A 84 4.21 9.15 1.82
N ASN A 85 4.76 8.49 0.81
CA ASN A 85 5.41 7.19 1.01
C ASN A 85 6.69 7.32 1.84
N LEU A 86 7.41 8.45 1.76
CA LEU A 86 8.55 8.71 2.65
C LEU A 86 8.13 8.74 4.12
N ALA A 87 7.06 9.50 4.43
CA ALA A 87 6.53 9.55 5.80
C ALA A 87 6.05 8.16 6.28
N PHE A 88 5.37 7.41 5.41
CA PHE A 88 4.90 6.06 5.72
C PHE A 88 6.05 5.09 6.01
N LEU A 89 7.09 5.11 5.18
CA LEU A 89 8.27 4.27 5.35
C LEU A 89 9.03 4.65 6.63
N ALA A 90 9.18 5.93 6.94
CA ALA A 90 9.82 6.39 8.18
C ALA A 90 9.09 5.87 9.43
N MET A 91 7.75 6.00 9.47
CA MET A 91 6.94 5.49 10.58
C MET A 91 6.99 3.95 10.67
N ALA A 92 6.93 3.27 9.52
CA ALA A 92 7.02 1.82 9.47
C ALA A 92 8.40 1.31 9.89
N GLY A 93 9.48 2.01 9.53
CA GLY A 93 10.85 1.69 9.96
C GLY A 93 11.02 1.81 11.46
N ALA A 94 10.49 2.90 12.06
CA ALA A 94 10.49 3.07 13.51
C ALA A 94 9.71 1.96 14.24
N LEU A 95 8.52 1.61 13.71
CA LEU A 95 7.73 0.48 14.22
C LEU A 95 8.51 -0.83 14.08
N ALA A 96 9.08 -1.12 12.91
CA ALA A 96 9.82 -2.34 12.63
C ALA A 96 10.99 -2.52 13.62
N SER A 97 11.79 -1.47 13.79
CA SER A 97 12.88 -1.44 14.77
C SER A 97 12.38 -1.73 16.19
N SER A 98 11.27 -1.11 16.60
CA SER A 98 10.72 -1.26 17.95
C SER A 98 10.21 -2.66 18.28
N ILE A 99 9.79 -3.44 17.27
CA ILE A 99 9.27 -4.81 17.45
C ILE A 99 10.26 -5.89 17.01
N GLY A 100 11.49 -5.50 16.65
CA GLY A 100 12.52 -6.42 16.16
C GLY A 100 12.18 -7.05 14.80
N ALA A 101 11.50 -6.30 13.91
CA ALA A 101 11.31 -6.69 12.53
C ALA A 101 12.49 -6.22 11.66
N GLU A 102 12.84 -7.01 10.67
CA GLU A 102 14.03 -6.81 9.85
C GLU A 102 13.77 -6.01 8.58
N GLU A 103 12.51 -6.02 8.12
CA GLU A 103 12.11 -5.36 6.88
C GLU A 103 10.78 -4.63 6.99
N VAL A 104 10.66 -3.55 6.19
CA VAL A 104 9.40 -2.89 5.84
C VAL A 104 9.05 -3.24 4.40
N TRP A 105 7.86 -3.76 4.18
CA TRP A 105 7.34 -4.10 2.86
C TRP A 105 6.35 -3.06 2.36
N ILE A 106 6.52 -2.62 1.10
CA ILE A 106 5.64 -1.65 0.43
C ILE A 106 5.18 -2.19 -0.92
N GLY A 107 3.90 -1.96 -1.26
CA GLY A 107 3.27 -2.44 -2.48
C GLY A 107 3.41 -1.52 -3.69
N SER A 108 4.54 -0.83 -3.88
CA SER A 108 4.82 -0.04 -5.09
C SER A 108 5.01 -0.95 -6.29
N ASN A 109 4.50 -0.54 -7.48
CA ASN A 109 4.58 -1.29 -8.72
C ASN A 109 5.05 -0.43 -9.90
N ALA A 110 5.34 -1.03 -11.06
CA ALA A 110 5.91 -0.34 -12.22
C ALA A 110 4.97 0.70 -12.85
N ASP A 111 3.65 0.48 -12.81
CA ASP A 111 2.70 1.44 -13.36
C ASP A 111 2.56 2.66 -12.46
N ASP A 112 2.62 2.48 -11.13
CA ASP A 112 2.59 3.60 -10.17
C ASP A 112 3.83 4.50 -10.30
N ALA A 113 5.01 3.93 -10.64
CA ALA A 113 6.26 4.68 -10.82
C ALA A 113 6.20 5.75 -11.92
N ARG A 114 5.25 5.64 -12.87
CA ARG A 114 5.01 6.65 -13.92
C ARG A 114 4.46 7.95 -13.36
N ASP A 115 3.49 7.83 -12.44
CA ASP A 115 2.70 8.95 -11.93
C ASP A 115 3.20 9.44 -10.56
N TYR A 116 3.85 8.56 -9.78
CA TYR A 116 4.26 8.83 -8.41
C TYR A 116 5.79 8.70 -8.26
N PRO A 117 6.52 9.81 -8.08
CA PRO A 117 7.98 9.77 -7.88
C PRO A 117 8.41 8.89 -6.71
N ASP A 118 7.60 8.83 -5.64
CA ASP A 118 7.83 8.03 -4.44
C ASP A 118 7.41 6.55 -4.57
N CYS A 119 7.21 6.08 -5.81
CA CYS A 119 7.07 4.67 -6.17
C CYS A 119 8.19 4.17 -7.09
N ARG A 120 9.15 5.02 -7.46
CA ARG A 120 10.22 4.68 -8.39
C ARG A 120 11.34 3.85 -7.74
N PRO A 121 12.07 3.03 -8.54
CA PRO A 121 13.17 2.22 -8.01
C PRO A 121 14.23 3.03 -7.26
N GLU A 122 14.61 4.19 -7.77
CA GLU A 122 15.61 5.07 -7.14
C GLU A 122 15.12 5.65 -5.80
N PHE A 123 13.82 5.92 -5.66
CA PHE A 123 13.25 6.33 -4.39
C PHE A 123 13.30 5.17 -3.37
N ILE A 124 12.89 3.96 -3.79
CA ILE A 124 12.93 2.78 -2.91
C ILE A 124 14.35 2.47 -2.45
N ALA A 125 15.34 2.58 -3.35
CA ALA A 125 16.75 2.41 -3.01
C ALA A 125 17.22 3.43 -1.95
N SER A 126 16.93 4.72 -2.18
CA SER A 126 17.29 5.79 -1.24
C SER A 126 16.58 5.63 0.12
N ALA A 127 15.31 5.22 0.12
CA ALA A 127 14.56 4.94 1.33
C ALA A 127 15.14 3.73 2.10
N ASN A 128 15.58 2.69 1.38
CA ASN A 128 16.27 1.55 1.97
C ASN A 128 17.56 1.97 2.68
N ASP A 129 18.39 2.79 2.01
CA ASP A 129 19.64 3.27 2.61
C ASP A 129 19.39 4.11 3.86
N LEU A 130 18.40 5.01 3.79
CA LEU A 130 18.01 5.84 4.91
C LEU A 130 17.48 5.02 6.10
N LEU A 131 16.57 4.07 5.88
CA LEU A 131 16.02 3.24 6.94
C LEU A 131 17.04 2.26 7.50
N SER A 132 17.92 1.72 6.66
CA SER A 132 19.02 0.87 7.12
C SER A 132 19.95 1.63 8.07
N LEU A 133 20.28 2.87 7.73
CA LEU A 133 21.12 3.73 8.57
C LEU A 133 20.44 4.17 9.87
N ALA A 134 19.19 4.60 9.77
CA ALA A 134 18.46 5.21 10.88
C ALA A 134 17.82 4.18 11.84
N CYS A 135 17.35 3.06 11.32
CA CYS A 135 16.53 2.08 12.05
C CYS A 135 17.12 0.66 12.05
N GLY A 136 18.16 0.39 11.28
CA GLY A 136 18.68 -0.96 11.06
C GLY A 136 17.72 -1.87 10.28
N VAL A 137 16.80 -1.31 9.51
CA VAL A 137 15.70 -2.01 8.84
C VAL A 137 15.80 -1.81 7.33
N ARG A 138 15.57 -2.88 6.55
CA ARG A 138 15.57 -2.81 5.09
C ARG A 138 14.16 -2.48 4.54
N VAL A 139 14.11 -1.85 3.36
CA VAL A 139 12.88 -1.66 2.60
C VAL A 139 12.80 -2.70 1.49
N HIS A 140 11.68 -3.42 1.41
CA HIS A 140 11.41 -4.40 0.37
C HIS A 140 10.14 -4.01 -0.41
N ALA A 141 10.23 -3.95 -1.73
CA ALA A 141 9.12 -3.64 -2.63
C ALA A 141 8.95 -4.80 -3.64
N PRO A 142 8.23 -5.88 -3.27
CA PRO A 142 8.17 -7.11 -4.04
C PRO A 142 7.50 -6.96 -5.40
N LEU A 143 6.75 -5.89 -5.61
CA LEU A 143 5.98 -5.63 -6.83
C LEU A 143 6.61 -4.56 -7.72
N LEU A 144 7.76 -4.00 -7.33
CA LEU A 144 8.36 -2.78 -7.90
C LEU A 144 8.51 -2.82 -9.43
N LEU A 145 8.88 -3.97 -9.98
CA LEU A 145 9.10 -4.16 -11.40
C LEU A 145 7.91 -4.80 -12.13
N LEU A 146 6.83 -5.10 -11.43
CA LEU A 146 5.63 -5.73 -11.99
C LEU A 146 4.64 -4.67 -12.47
N ARG A 147 4.06 -4.89 -13.65
CA ARG A 147 2.91 -4.13 -14.12
C ARG A 147 1.65 -4.56 -13.36
N LYS A 148 0.61 -3.75 -13.38
CA LYS A 148 -0.65 -4.04 -12.70
C LYS A 148 -1.26 -5.39 -13.11
N THR A 149 -1.17 -5.76 -14.39
CA THR A 149 -1.60 -7.08 -14.89
C THR A 149 -0.84 -8.23 -14.25
N GLU A 150 0.47 -8.06 -14.05
CA GLU A 150 1.33 -9.07 -13.41
C GLU A 150 1.08 -9.13 -11.89
N VAL A 151 0.80 -7.99 -11.26
CA VAL A 151 0.37 -7.95 -9.85
C VAL A 151 -0.95 -8.68 -9.66
N VAL A 152 -1.92 -8.50 -10.57
CA VAL A 152 -3.20 -9.23 -10.55
C VAL A 152 -2.97 -10.73 -10.75
N ALA A 153 -2.12 -11.13 -11.70
CA ALA A 153 -1.78 -12.52 -11.93
C ALA A 153 -1.12 -13.16 -10.69
N LEU A 154 -0.16 -12.47 -10.07
CA LEU A 154 0.46 -12.90 -8.82
C LEU A 154 -0.58 -13.02 -7.70
N GLY A 155 -1.46 -12.03 -7.55
CA GLY A 155 -2.54 -12.07 -6.56
C GLY A 155 -3.42 -13.30 -6.71
N ARG A 156 -3.80 -13.64 -7.95
CA ARG A 156 -4.58 -14.87 -8.25
C ARG A 156 -3.82 -16.13 -7.89
N SER A 157 -2.53 -16.22 -8.23
CA SER A 157 -1.69 -17.38 -7.89
C SER A 157 -1.53 -17.59 -6.38
N LEU A 158 -1.63 -16.50 -5.60
CA LEU A 158 -1.59 -16.49 -4.14
C LEU A 158 -3.00 -16.61 -3.50
N ASN A 159 -4.04 -16.84 -4.28
CA ASN A 159 -5.44 -16.90 -3.84
C ASN A 159 -5.90 -15.65 -3.09
N VAL A 160 -5.39 -14.47 -3.48
CA VAL A 160 -5.82 -13.19 -2.92
C VAL A 160 -7.25 -12.88 -3.36
N PRO A 161 -8.19 -12.56 -2.45
CA PRO A 161 -9.54 -12.15 -2.81
C PRO A 161 -9.55 -10.71 -3.35
N LEU A 162 -9.07 -10.54 -4.61
CA LEU A 162 -8.84 -9.24 -5.22
C LEU A 162 -10.11 -8.37 -5.26
N GLU A 163 -11.27 -8.99 -5.45
CA GLU A 163 -12.58 -8.32 -5.45
C GLU A 163 -12.95 -7.68 -4.11
N LYS A 164 -12.31 -8.11 -3.02
CA LYS A 164 -12.50 -7.56 -1.67
C LYS A 164 -11.56 -6.42 -1.32
N THR A 165 -10.63 -6.07 -2.23
CA THR A 165 -9.70 -4.95 -2.05
C THR A 165 -10.33 -3.63 -2.49
N TRP A 166 -9.88 -2.50 -1.92
CA TRP A 166 -10.40 -1.18 -2.23
C TRP A 166 -9.33 -0.30 -2.86
N SER A 167 -9.56 0.17 -4.09
CA SER A 167 -8.61 1.04 -4.82
C SER A 167 -9.18 2.40 -5.23
N CYS A 168 -10.51 2.59 -5.14
CA CYS A 168 -11.15 3.82 -5.61
C CYS A 168 -10.87 5.01 -4.70
N TYR A 169 -10.52 6.16 -5.32
CA TYR A 169 -10.25 7.41 -4.61
C TYR A 169 -11.45 8.37 -4.52
N GLN A 170 -12.54 8.11 -5.24
CA GLN A 170 -13.60 9.08 -5.48
C GLN A 170 -14.99 8.66 -5.04
N SER A 171 -15.15 7.44 -4.59
CA SER A 171 -16.49 6.94 -4.25
C SER A 171 -16.94 7.48 -2.88
N ASN A 172 -18.12 8.10 -2.85
CA ASN A 172 -18.84 8.39 -1.61
C ASN A 172 -19.73 7.22 -1.17
N PHE A 173 -19.68 6.10 -1.89
CA PHE A 173 -20.53 4.91 -1.71
C PHE A 173 -19.68 3.66 -1.60
N SER A 174 -20.29 2.56 -1.24
CA SER A 174 -19.65 1.23 -1.17
C SER A 174 -19.25 0.63 -2.52
N THR A 175 -19.51 1.31 -3.63
CA THR A 175 -19.17 0.88 -4.99
C THR A 175 -18.08 1.77 -5.59
N PRO A 176 -17.06 1.21 -6.26
CA PRO A 176 -16.05 1.99 -6.97
C PRO A 176 -16.65 2.88 -8.05
N CYS A 177 -16.09 4.08 -8.26
CA CYS A 177 -16.62 5.03 -9.26
C CYS A 177 -16.42 4.60 -10.72
N GLY A 178 -15.52 3.64 -10.99
CA GLY A 178 -15.22 3.15 -12.34
C GLY A 178 -14.40 4.10 -13.24
N THR A 179 -14.23 5.36 -12.85
CA THR A 179 -13.68 6.42 -13.73
C THR A 179 -12.37 7.03 -13.24
N CYS A 180 -12.01 6.90 -11.96
CA CYS A 180 -10.71 7.38 -11.48
C CYS A 180 -9.57 6.47 -11.99
N ASN A 181 -8.36 7.02 -12.03
CA ASN A 181 -7.18 6.31 -12.54
C ASN A 181 -7.00 4.92 -11.92
N ALA A 182 -7.19 4.81 -10.60
CA ALA A 182 -7.09 3.52 -9.90
C ALA A 182 -8.17 2.51 -10.33
N CYS A 183 -9.41 2.95 -10.59
CA CYS A 183 -10.46 2.09 -11.11
C CYS A 183 -10.17 1.64 -12.53
N VAL A 184 -9.74 2.56 -13.41
CA VAL A 184 -9.40 2.25 -14.81
C VAL A 184 -8.25 1.24 -14.88
N LEU A 185 -7.16 1.47 -14.14
CA LEU A 185 -6.02 0.54 -14.08
C LEU A 185 -6.42 -0.83 -13.54
N ARG A 186 -7.26 -0.86 -12.50
CA ARG A 186 -7.76 -2.11 -11.92
C ARG A 186 -8.59 -2.91 -12.93
N THR A 187 -9.56 -2.26 -13.59
CA THR A 187 -10.42 -2.90 -14.59
C THR A 187 -9.62 -3.38 -15.80
N SER A 188 -8.70 -2.58 -16.33
CA SER A 188 -7.83 -2.96 -17.45
C SER A 188 -6.87 -4.11 -17.09
N ALA A 189 -6.52 -4.28 -15.84
CA ALA A 189 -5.74 -5.42 -15.35
C ALA A 189 -6.59 -6.66 -15.05
N GLY A 190 -7.91 -6.58 -15.17
CA GLY A 190 -8.83 -7.68 -14.97
C GLY A 190 -9.13 -8.03 -13.51
N ALA A 191 -9.08 -7.03 -12.58
CA ALA A 191 -9.36 -7.24 -11.16
C ALA A 191 -10.64 -6.53 -10.70
#